data_aa151a624c0fccba1986964620112899
#
_entry.id   aa151a624c0fccba1986964620112899
#
_cell.length_a   1.000
_cell.length_b   1.000
_cell.length_c   1.000
_cell.angle_alpha   90.00
_cell.angle_beta   90.00
_cell.angle_gamma   90.00
#
_symmetry.space_group_name_H-M   'P 1'
#
loop_
_entity.id
_entity.type
_entity.pdbx_description
1 polymer ?
#
loop_
_entity_poly.entity_id
_entity_poly.type
_entity_poly.pdbx_seq_one_letter_code
_entity_poly.pdbx_strand_id
1 'polypeptide(L)'
;AAISVLYAGILEIVCFRDLSLKDIPDIALSTGLVTAVVFILVGAGAGFSWVISFAQLPDALINNWLGLTPDSGYWTIMLTIAVAYFIGCMFVDPIVVILILTPIFHPVAAAAGIDPVLVGIVVTLQVAIGSATPPFGCDIFTAIAVFRRPYLEVIRGTPPFIAILLFAGVLLIAFPGISLFLRDLAFN
;
A
#
# COMPACT_ATOMS: atom_id res chain seq x y z
N ALA A 1 -12.60 8.40 -7.73
CA ALA A 1 -13.22 7.16 -8.24
C ALA A 1 -14.42 7.48 -9.14
N ALA A 2 -15.53 8.09 -8.63
CA ALA A 2 -16.76 8.34 -9.42
C ALA A 2 -16.49 9.15 -10.71
N ILE A 3 -15.74 10.25 -10.61
CA ILE A 3 -15.38 11.09 -11.77
C ILE A 3 -14.56 10.28 -12.79
N SER A 4 -13.64 9.42 -12.34
CA SER A 4 -12.81 8.60 -13.22
C SER A 4 -13.65 7.57 -13.97
N VAL A 5 -14.65 6.97 -13.32
CA VAL A 5 -15.58 6.01 -13.93
C VAL A 5 -16.45 6.70 -14.97
N LEU A 6 -16.99 7.89 -14.67
CA LEU A 6 -17.78 8.69 -15.63
C LEU A 6 -16.92 9.09 -16.83
N TYR A 7 -15.70 9.55 -16.61
CA TYR A 7 -14.78 9.93 -17.67
C TYR A 7 -14.43 8.75 -18.58
N ALA A 8 -14.06 7.60 -17.99
CA ALA A 8 -13.78 6.39 -18.75
C ALA A 8 -15.00 5.92 -19.52
N GLY A 9 -16.19 5.90 -18.91
CA GLY A 9 -17.43 5.50 -19.57
C GLY A 9 -17.79 6.40 -20.75
N ILE A 10 -17.62 7.72 -20.61
CA ILE A 10 -17.86 8.66 -21.72
C ILE A 10 -16.87 8.40 -22.87
N LEU A 11 -15.58 8.21 -22.57
CA LEU A 11 -14.58 7.94 -23.59
C LEU A 11 -14.88 6.63 -24.36
N GLU A 12 -15.18 5.55 -23.65
CA GLU A 12 -15.43 4.24 -24.25
C GLU A 12 -16.73 4.20 -25.06
N ILE A 13 -17.79 4.85 -24.61
CA ILE A 13 -19.09 4.86 -25.29
C ILE A 13 -19.11 5.85 -26.44
N VAL A 14 -18.55 7.06 -26.25
CA VAL A 14 -18.70 8.17 -27.21
C VAL A 14 -17.54 8.25 -28.18
N CYS A 15 -16.29 8.16 -27.68
CA CYS A 15 -15.09 8.37 -28.49
C CYS A 15 -14.63 7.06 -29.16
N PHE A 16 -14.42 6.01 -28.38
CA PHE A 16 -13.91 4.74 -28.91
C PHE A 16 -15.01 3.84 -29.43
N ARG A 17 -16.22 3.93 -28.87
CA ARG A 17 -17.40 3.13 -29.26
C ARG A 17 -17.18 1.62 -29.09
N ASP A 18 -16.28 1.23 -28.22
CA ASP A 18 -15.96 -0.17 -27.94
C ASP A 18 -16.92 -0.78 -26.92
N LEU A 19 -17.63 0.07 -26.13
CA LEU A 19 -18.58 -0.32 -25.11
C LEU A 19 -20.01 0.02 -25.52
N SER A 20 -20.89 -0.99 -25.44
CA SER A 20 -22.34 -0.80 -25.58
C SER A 20 -22.98 -0.61 -24.21
N LEU A 21 -24.10 0.12 -24.18
CA LEU A 21 -24.93 0.22 -22.96
C LEU A 21 -25.41 -1.15 -22.45
N LYS A 22 -25.43 -2.16 -23.29
CA LYS A 22 -25.80 -3.54 -22.95
C LYS A 22 -24.72 -4.27 -22.16
N ASP A 23 -23.47 -3.83 -22.25
CA ASP A 23 -22.32 -4.45 -21.57
C ASP A 23 -22.15 -3.91 -20.15
N ILE A 24 -22.82 -2.78 -19.81
CA ILE A 24 -22.74 -2.14 -18.50
C ILE A 24 -23.14 -3.09 -17.34
N PRO A 25 -24.25 -3.86 -17.44
CA PRO A 25 -24.62 -4.80 -16.38
C PRO A 25 -23.55 -5.88 -16.10
N ASP A 26 -22.92 -6.41 -17.15
CA ASP A 26 -21.89 -7.44 -17.02
C ASP A 26 -20.61 -6.89 -16.39
N ILE A 27 -20.23 -5.67 -16.76
CA ILE A 27 -19.11 -4.95 -16.16
C ILE A 27 -19.43 -4.64 -14.69
N ALA A 28 -20.63 -4.18 -14.39
CA ALA A 28 -21.06 -3.90 -13.03
C ALA A 28 -21.07 -5.16 -12.17
N LEU A 29 -21.52 -6.29 -12.70
CA LEU A 29 -21.51 -7.58 -12.01
C LEU A 29 -20.08 -8.04 -11.73
N SER A 30 -19.21 -8.00 -12.73
CA SER A 30 -17.80 -8.37 -12.58
C SER A 30 -17.09 -7.49 -11.54
N THR A 31 -17.29 -6.18 -11.61
CA THR A 31 -16.78 -5.22 -10.62
C THR A 31 -17.34 -5.49 -9.23
N GLY A 32 -18.63 -5.78 -9.13
CA GLY A 32 -19.29 -6.12 -7.88
C GLY A 32 -18.71 -7.37 -7.22
N LEU A 33 -18.41 -8.40 -7.98
CA LEU A 33 -17.79 -9.64 -7.46
C LEU A 33 -16.38 -9.36 -6.92
N VAL A 34 -15.54 -8.63 -7.65
CA VAL A 34 -14.20 -8.23 -7.18
C VAL A 34 -14.31 -7.38 -5.91
N THR A 35 -15.21 -6.41 -5.91
CA THR A 35 -15.45 -5.54 -4.75
C THR A 35 -15.90 -6.34 -3.53
N ALA A 36 -16.79 -7.31 -3.69
CA ALA A 36 -17.24 -8.18 -2.61
C ALA A 36 -16.08 -8.96 -1.97
N VAL A 37 -15.19 -9.53 -2.78
CA VAL A 37 -14.00 -10.22 -2.29
C VAL A 37 -13.11 -9.26 -1.48
N VAL A 38 -12.86 -8.07 -2.00
CA VAL A 38 -12.05 -7.05 -1.29
C VAL A 38 -12.68 -6.66 0.03
N PHE A 39 -14.00 -6.42 0.09
CA PHE A 39 -14.68 -6.09 1.35
C PHE A 39 -14.67 -7.23 2.37
N ILE A 40 -14.76 -8.48 1.94
CA ILE A 40 -14.62 -9.64 2.84
C ILE A 40 -13.20 -9.66 3.45
N LEU A 41 -12.15 -9.43 2.63
CA LEU A 41 -10.78 -9.36 3.10
C LEU A 41 -10.56 -8.19 4.07
N VAL A 42 -11.10 -7.02 3.76
CA VAL A 42 -11.04 -5.85 4.66
C VAL A 42 -11.76 -6.13 5.98
N GLY A 43 -12.94 -6.74 5.94
CA GLY A 43 -13.69 -7.11 7.15
C GLY A 43 -12.93 -8.13 8.01
N ALA A 44 -12.38 -9.17 7.40
CA ALA A 44 -11.55 -10.16 8.09
C ALA A 44 -10.28 -9.54 8.67
N GLY A 45 -9.61 -8.68 7.89
CA GLY A 45 -8.41 -7.95 8.33
C GLY A 45 -8.69 -7.01 9.50
N ALA A 46 -9.83 -6.30 9.48
CA ALA A 46 -10.26 -5.45 10.60
C ALA A 46 -10.52 -6.25 11.87
N GLY A 47 -11.19 -7.42 11.75
CA GLY A 47 -11.38 -8.34 12.87
C GLY A 47 -10.05 -8.85 13.44
N PHE A 48 -9.13 -9.23 12.57
CA PHE A 48 -7.78 -9.67 12.96
C PHE A 48 -7.00 -8.54 13.65
N SER A 49 -7.04 -7.33 13.12
CA SER A 49 -6.44 -6.15 13.71
C SER A 49 -6.98 -5.87 15.13
N TRP A 50 -8.28 -6.05 15.33
CA TRP A 50 -8.89 -5.91 16.65
C TRP A 50 -8.35 -6.97 17.63
N VAL A 51 -8.24 -8.22 17.21
CA VAL A 51 -7.67 -9.31 18.04
C VAL A 51 -6.22 -9.03 18.42
N ILE A 52 -5.40 -8.58 17.47
CA ILE A 52 -4.00 -8.20 17.69
C ILE A 52 -3.91 -7.08 18.75
N SER A 53 -4.74 -6.05 18.60
CA SER A 53 -4.76 -4.92 19.53
C SER A 53 -5.25 -5.33 20.92
N PHE A 54 -6.28 -6.18 20.99
CA PHE A 54 -6.80 -6.70 22.25
C PHE A 54 -5.79 -7.59 22.98
N ALA A 55 -5.03 -8.40 22.24
CA ALA A 55 -3.97 -9.24 22.80
C ALA A 55 -2.70 -8.47 23.17
N GLN A 56 -2.67 -7.14 22.99
CA GLN A 56 -1.50 -6.27 23.21
C GLN A 56 -0.22 -6.75 22.52
N LEU A 57 -0.39 -7.45 21.40
CA LEU A 57 0.73 -7.90 20.59
C LEU A 57 1.59 -6.75 20.05
N PRO A 58 1.04 -5.55 19.71
CA PRO A 58 1.86 -4.41 19.29
C PRO A 58 2.93 -4.07 20.32
N ASP A 59 2.56 -3.97 21.60
CA ASP A 59 3.50 -3.60 22.67
C ASP A 59 4.58 -4.68 22.87
N ALA A 60 4.19 -5.95 22.80
CA ALA A 60 5.13 -7.06 22.92
C ALA A 60 6.11 -7.14 21.74
N LEU A 61 5.62 -6.94 20.50
CA LEU A 61 6.45 -6.93 19.31
C LEU A 61 7.40 -5.75 19.27
N ILE A 62 6.90 -4.57 19.59
CA ILE A 62 7.66 -3.33 19.54
C ILE A 62 8.73 -3.32 20.60
N ASN A 63 8.37 -3.59 21.86
CA ASN A 63 9.29 -3.47 22.98
C ASN A 63 10.26 -4.64 23.11
N ASN A 64 9.79 -5.89 22.88
CA ASN A 64 10.57 -7.09 23.14
C ASN A 64 11.35 -7.59 21.91
N TRP A 65 10.79 -7.43 20.70
CA TRP A 65 11.38 -7.97 19.47
C TRP A 65 12.10 -6.92 18.64
N LEU A 66 11.49 -5.76 18.45
CA LEU A 66 12.07 -4.68 17.65
C LEU A 66 12.89 -3.70 18.48
N GLY A 67 12.70 -3.69 19.82
CA GLY A 67 13.36 -2.74 20.70
C GLY A 67 13.05 -1.28 20.37
N LEU A 68 11.90 -1.05 19.70
CA LEU A 68 11.47 0.28 19.31
C LEU A 68 10.76 0.96 20.46
N THR A 69 11.33 2.08 20.89
CA THR A 69 10.70 2.99 21.85
C THR A 69 10.43 4.32 21.18
N PRO A 70 9.54 5.16 21.70
CA PRO A 70 9.36 6.53 21.19
C PRO A 70 10.67 7.33 21.15
N ASP A 71 11.63 6.98 22.02
CA ASP A 71 12.95 7.61 22.12
C ASP A 71 13.98 7.04 21.12
N SER A 72 13.62 6.02 20.35
CA SER A 72 14.55 5.35 19.41
C SER A 72 15.02 6.23 18.25
N GLY A 73 14.53 7.47 18.18
CA GLY A 73 14.88 8.43 17.15
C GLY A 73 14.07 8.26 15.87
N TYR A 74 13.81 9.38 15.20
CA TYR A 74 13.00 9.50 14.00
C TYR A 74 13.41 8.50 12.89
N TRP A 75 14.70 8.44 12.58
CA TRP A 75 15.22 7.58 11.51
C TRP A 75 14.99 6.09 11.77
N THR A 76 15.21 5.64 13.00
CA THR A 76 15.03 4.24 13.38
C THR A 76 13.57 3.82 13.20
N ILE A 77 12.64 4.64 13.69
CA ILE A 77 11.21 4.36 13.61
C ILE A 77 10.77 4.33 12.13
N MET A 78 11.08 5.37 11.35
CA MET A 78 10.65 5.49 9.97
C MET A 78 11.24 4.41 9.06
N LEU A 79 12.52 4.07 9.24
CA LEU A 79 13.16 2.99 8.46
C LEU A 79 12.59 1.62 8.83
N THR A 80 12.32 1.37 10.12
CA THR A 80 11.71 0.10 10.55
C THR A 80 10.29 -0.05 9.96
N ILE A 81 9.49 1.00 10.00
CA ILE A 81 8.17 1.03 9.36
C ILE A 81 8.33 0.74 7.86
N ALA A 82 9.19 1.48 7.18
CA ALA A 82 9.40 1.32 5.75
C ALA A 82 9.79 -0.11 5.36
N VAL A 83 10.77 -0.70 6.07
CA VAL A 83 11.24 -2.07 5.82
C VAL A 83 10.16 -3.10 6.14
N ALA A 84 9.43 -2.94 7.24
CA ALA A 84 8.38 -3.87 7.63
C ALA A 84 7.25 -3.94 6.59
N TYR A 85 6.76 -2.80 6.11
CA TYR A 85 5.74 -2.75 5.07
C TYR A 85 6.26 -3.26 3.71
N PHE A 86 7.48 -2.89 3.34
CA PHE A 86 8.13 -3.38 2.12
C PHE A 86 8.21 -4.91 2.10
N ILE A 87 8.79 -5.51 3.16
CA ILE A 87 8.93 -6.96 3.26
C ILE A 87 7.55 -7.63 3.35
N GLY A 88 6.63 -7.10 4.15
CA GLY A 88 5.29 -7.64 4.27
C GLY A 88 4.60 -7.76 2.91
N CYS A 89 4.67 -6.70 2.09
CA CYS A 89 4.02 -6.66 0.78
C CYS A 89 4.73 -7.47 -0.31
N MET A 90 5.97 -7.92 -0.09
CA MET A 90 6.60 -8.90 -0.97
C MET A 90 5.94 -10.29 -0.89
N PHE A 91 5.30 -10.63 0.23
CA PHE A 91 4.77 -11.96 0.51
C PHE A 91 3.25 -12.00 0.66
N VAL A 92 2.65 -10.90 1.06
CA VAL A 92 1.23 -10.81 1.42
C VAL A 92 0.57 -9.67 0.64
N ASP A 93 -0.74 -9.79 0.43
CA ASP A 93 -1.53 -8.73 -0.21
C ASP A 93 -1.40 -7.39 0.52
N PRO A 94 -1.21 -6.28 -0.21
CA PRO A 94 -1.06 -4.94 0.34
C PRO A 94 -2.13 -4.53 1.35
N ILE A 95 -3.39 -4.83 1.08
CA ILE A 95 -4.50 -4.46 1.98
C ILE A 95 -4.36 -5.16 3.33
N VAL A 96 -4.03 -6.45 3.30
CA VAL A 96 -3.84 -7.26 4.52
C VAL A 96 -2.66 -6.74 5.33
N VAL A 97 -1.53 -6.43 4.67
CA VAL A 97 -0.34 -5.89 5.34
C VAL A 97 -0.64 -4.56 6.02
N ILE A 98 -1.33 -3.63 5.34
CA ILE A 98 -1.72 -2.35 5.93
C ILE A 98 -2.60 -2.56 7.17
N LEU A 99 -3.61 -3.42 7.08
CA LEU A 99 -4.53 -3.69 8.18
C LEU A 99 -3.85 -4.32 9.40
N ILE A 100 -2.83 -5.16 9.18
CA ILE A 100 -2.10 -5.83 10.26
C ILE A 100 -1.04 -4.92 10.88
N LEU A 101 -0.21 -4.26 10.05
CA LEU A 101 0.94 -3.51 10.55
C LEU A 101 0.57 -2.12 11.07
N THR A 102 -0.50 -1.50 10.59
CA THR A 102 -0.88 -0.16 11.02
C THR A 102 -1.16 -0.08 12.52
N PRO A 103 -1.99 -0.94 13.14
CA PRO A 103 -2.21 -0.90 14.58
C PRO A 103 -0.94 -1.21 15.39
N ILE A 104 0.05 -1.86 14.81
CA ILE A 104 1.32 -2.17 15.47
C ILE A 104 2.22 -0.92 15.49
N PHE A 105 2.41 -0.26 14.35
CA PHE A 105 3.39 0.84 14.24
C PHE A 105 2.83 2.23 14.52
N HIS A 106 1.53 2.44 14.31
CA HIS A 106 0.91 3.76 14.51
C HIS A 106 1.11 4.32 15.94
N PRO A 107 0.91 3.55 17.03
CA PRO A 107 1.10 4.07 18.38
C PRO A 107 2.52 4.59 18.64
N VAL A 108 3.54 3.89 18.14
CA VAL A 108 4.95 4.29 18.32
C VAL A 108 5.27 5.53 17.51
N ALA A 109 4.83 5.60 16.26
CA ALA A 109 5.02 6.76 15.40
C ALA A 109 4.34 8.00 16.00
N ALA A 110 3.12 7.85 16.52
CA ALA A 110 2.36 8.92 17.16
C ALA A 110 3.03 9.38 18.47
N ALA A 111 3.49 8.44 19.31
CA ALA A 111 4.19 8.76 20.55
C ALA A 111 5.55 9.46 20.31
N ALA A 112 6.21 9.15 19.20
CA ALA A 112 7.42 9.83 18.73
C ALA A 112 7.16 11.20 18.09
N GLY A 113 5.91 11.64 17.99
CA GLY A 113 5.53 12.92 17.37
C GLY A 113 5.70 12.98 15.86
N ILE A 114 5.75 11.83 15.19
CA ILE A 114 5.89 11.76 13.72
C ILE A 114 4.53 12.06 13.07
N ASP A 115 4.55 12.96 12.08
CA ASP A 115 3.35 13.35 11.36
C ASP A 115 2.65 12.13 10.69
N PRO A 116 1.37 11.87 10.97
CA PRO A 116 0.66 10.71 10.43
C PRO A 116 0.52 10.73 8.90
N VAL A 117 0.49 11.91 8.28
CA VAL A 117 0.44 12.04 6.82
C VAL A 117 1.77 11.57 6.20
N LEU A 118 2.89 11.94 6.82
CA LEU A 118 4.20 11.46 6.37
C LEU A 118 4.33 9.94 6.48
N VAL A 119 3.90 9.37 7.63
CA VAL A 119 3.87 7.92 7.81
C VAL A 119 3.01 7.26 6.72
N GLY A 120 1.82 7.80 6.46
CA GLY A 120 0.93 7.30 5.42
C GLY A 120 1.54 7.32 4.02
N ILE A 121 2.25 8.40 3.66
CA ILE A 121 2.93 8.52 2.36
C ILE A 121 4.04 7.47 2.23
N VAL A 122 4.88 7.32 3.25
CA VAL A 122 5.97 6.33 3.26
C VAL A 122 5.40 4.92 3.19
N VAL A 123 4.39 4.60 3.99
CA VAL A 123 3.71 3.30 3.96
C VAL A 123 3.15 3.00 2.58
N THR A 124 2.42 3.94 1.98
CA THR A 124 1.83 3.76 0.64
C THR A 124 2.89 3.49 -0.42
N LEU A 125 4.02 4.21 -0.37
CA LEU A 125 5.13 3.98 -1.29
C LEU A 125 5.76 2.60 -1.07
N GLN A 126 6.04 2.20 0.17
CA GLN A 126 6.66 0.91 0.46
C GLN A 126 5.75 -0.27 0.10
N VAL A 127 4.45 -0.13 0.31
CA VAL A 127 3.43 -1.09 -0.10
C VAL A 127 3.44 -1.27 -1.62
N ALA A 128 3.45 -0.18 -2.37
CA ALA A 128 3.51 -0.21 -3.83
C ALA A 128 4.82 -0.85 -4.35
N ILE A 129 5.96 -0.55 -3.73
CA ILE A 129 7.24 -1.16 -4.10
C ILE A 129 7.24 -2.66 -3.76
N GLY A 130 6.77 -3.03 -2.58
CA GLY A 130 6.71 -4.42 -2.12
C GLY A 130 5.85 -5.29 -3.04
N SER A 131 4.66 -4.79 -3.45
CA SER A 131 3.76 -5.50 -4.36
C SER A 131 4.34 -5.74 -5.75
N ALA A 132 5.29 -4.92 -6.19
CA ALA A 132 6.00 -5.08 -7.46
C ALA A 132 7.35 -5.83 -7.31
N THR A 133 7.70 -6.27 -6.09
CA THR A 133 9.01 -6.87 -5.80
C THR A 133 8.93 -8.40 -5.72
N PRO A 134 9.87 -9.14 -6.35
CA PRO A 134 9.99 -10.58 -6.17
C PRO A 134 10.19 -10.94 -4.69
N PRO A 135 9.74 -12.12 -4.21
CA PRO A 135 9.32 -13.28 -5.01
C PRO A 135 7.80 -13.37 -5.29
N PHE A 136 6.93 -12.77 -4.46
CA PHE A 136 5.48 -12.98 -4.52
C PHE A 136 4.67 -11.68 -4.71
N GLY A 137 5.29 -10.60 -5.14
CA GLY A 137 4.59 -9.35 -5.38
C GLY A 137 3.34 -9.54 -6.27
N CYS A 138 2.17 -9.13 -5.80
CA CYS A 138 0.90 -9.37 -6.49
C CYS A 138 0.84 -8.73 -7.88
N ASP A 139 1.53 -7.60 -8.08
CA ASP A 139 1.61 -6.91 -9.37
C ASP A 139 2.38 -7.72 -10.41
N ILE A 140 3.36 -8.54 -9.98
CA ILE A 140 4.11 -9.44 -10.87
C ILE A 140 3.17 -10.49 -11.47
N PHE A 141 2.29 -11.09 -10.65
CA PHE A 141 1.32 -12.08 -11.15
C PHE A 141 0.29 -11.45 -12.06
N THR A 142 -0.14 -10.23 -11.77
CA THR A 142 -1.02 -9.45 -12.64
C THR A 142 -0.35 -9.18 -13.99
N ALA A 143 0.92 -8.77 -14.00
CA ALA A 143 1.69 -8.57 -15.21
C ALA A 143 1.85 -9.86 -16.03
N ILE A 144 2.11 -11.00 -15.37
CA ILE A 144 2.18 -12.31 -16.04
C ILE A 144 0.84 -12.64 -16.72
N ALA A 145 -0.27 -12.43 -16.03
CA ALA A 145 -1.60 -12.74 -16.54
C ALA A 145 -1.97 -11.85 -17.75
N VAL A 146 -1.68 -10.55 -17.67
CA VAL A 146 -2.01 -9.56 -18.71
C VAL A 146 -1.09 -9.69 -19.93
N PHE A 147 0.23 -9.73 -19.69
CA PHE A 147 1.21 -9.75 -20.79
C PHE A 147 1.54 -11.15 -21.29
N ARG A 148 1.06 -12.19 -20.62
CA ARG A 148 1.33 -13.60 -20.94
C ARG A 148 2.82 -13.90 -21.11
N ARG A 149 3.66 -13.31 -20.26
CA ARG A 149 5.11 -13.52 -20.23
C ARG A 149 5.52 -14.39 -19.05
N PRO A 150 6.59 -15.19 -19.20
CA PRO A 150 7.08 -16.01 -18.08
C PRO A 150 7.58 -15.14 -16.92
N TYR A 151 7.46 -15.66 -15.70
CA TYR A 151 7.85 -14.98 -14.47
C TYR A 151 9.24 -14.34 -14.52
N LEU A 152 10.26 -15.09 -14.97
CA LEU A 152 11.65 -14.62 -15.03
C LEU A 152 11.83 -13.43 -15.98
N GLU A 153 11.06 -13.36 -17.07
CA GLU A 153 11.12 -12.24 -18.00
C GLU A 153 10.52 -10.97 -17.38
N VAL A 154 9.40 -11.12 -16.66
CA VAL A 154 8.74 -10.00 -15.97
C VAL A 154 9.65 -9.43 -14.88
N ILE A 155 10.22 -10.27 -14.01
CA ILE A 155 11.04 -9.79 -12.89
C ILE A 155 12.40 -9.25 -13.29
N ARG A 156 12.92 -9.63 -14.46
CA ARG A 156 14.26 -9.20 -14.89
C ARG A 156 14.38 -7.69 -15.09
N GLY A 157 13.29 -7.05 -15.45
CA GLY A 157 13.23 -5.60 -15.67
C GLY A 157 12.97 -4.77 -14.41
N THR A 158 12.51 -5.37 -13.30
CA THR A 158 12.05 -4.64 -12.11
C THR A 158 13.16 -4.08 -11.21
N PRO A 159 14.36 -4.69 -11.04
CA PRO A 159 15.33 -4.24 -10.05
C PRO A 159 15.76 -2.76 -10.15
N PRO A 160 16.04 -2.19 -11.33
CA PRO A 160 16.43 -0.78 -11.41
C PRO A 160 15.33 0.16 -10.97
N PHE A 161 14.06 -0.16 -11.26
CA PHE A 161 12.92 0.66 -10.83
C PHE A 161 12.69 0.54 -9.33
N ILE A 162 12.82 -0.67 -8.76
CA ILE A 162 12.74 -0.88 -7.30
C ILE A 162 13.83 -0.06 -6.60
N ALA A 163 15.07 -0.07 -7.10
CA ALA A 163 16.14 0.72 -6.51
C ALA A 163 15.87 2.24 -6.54
N ILE A 164 15.34 2.77 -7.64
CA ILE A 164 14.95 4.17 -7.77
C ILE A 164 13.83 4.52 -6.78
N LEU A 165 12.82 3.66 -6.67
CA LEU A 165 11.69 3.90 -5.77
C LEU A 165 12.08 3.77 -4.29
N LEU A 166 12.97 2.83 -3.94
CA LEU A 166 13.53 2.75 -2.58
C LEU A 166 14.35 4.01 -2.25
N PHE A 167 15.14 4.50 -3.20
CA PHE A 167 15.87 5.76 -3.03
C PHE A 167 14.90 6.93 -2.84
N ALA A 168 13.83 7.01 -3.62
CA ALA A 168 12.78 8.00 -3.42
C ALA A 168 12.14 7.91 -2.03
N GLY A 169 11.90 6.69 -1.53
CA GLY A 169 11.41 6.45 -0.17
C GLY A 169 12.36 7.02 0.90
N VAL A 170 13.66 6.80 0.75
CA VAL A 170 14.66 7.38 1.65
C VAL A 170 14.66 8.92 1.58
N LEU A 171 14.52 9.50 0.38
CA LEU A 171 14.41 10.95 0.22
C LEU A 171 13.16 11.53 0.90
N LEU A 172 12.02 10.86 0.83
CA LEU A 172 10.80 11.30 1.51
C LEU A 172 10.94 11.27 3.03
N ILE A 173 11.66 10.29 3.58
CA ILE A 173 11.98 10.23 5.00
C ILE A 173 12.98 11.32 5.38
N ALA A 174 14.00 11.57 4.54
CA ALA A 174 15.04 12.58 4.80
C ALA A 174 14.51 14.02 4.72
N PHE A 175 13.57 14.26 3.82
CA PHE A 175 13.01 15.58 3.54
C PHE A 175 11.48 15.59 3.67
N PRO A 176 10.94 15.53 4.90
CA PRO A 176 9.49 15.51 5.15
C PRO A 176 8.73 16.68 4.48
N GLY A 177 9.40 17.80 4.33
CA GLY A 177 8.84 18.99 3.67
C GLY A 177 8.39 18.74 2.22
N ILE A 178 9.03 17.81 1.49
CA ILE A 178 8.59 17.43 0.13
C ILE A 178 7.22 16.78 0.19
N SER A 179 7.03 15.88 1.15
CA SER A 179 5.78 15.13 1.32
C SER A 179 4.64 15.98 1.86
N LEU A 180 4.96 16.94 2.73
CA LEU A 180 3.97 17.75 3.46
C LEU A 180 3.65 19.08 2.78
N PHE A 181 4.43 19.49 1.78
CA PHE A 181 4.32 20.80 1.11
C PHE A 181 2.90 21.08 0.60
N LEU A 182 2.30 20.15 -0.13
CA LEU A 182 0.96 20.36 -0.69
C LEU A 182 -0.11 20.44 0.39
N ARG A 183 0.04 19.66 1.46
CA ARG A 183 -0.88 19.72 2.61
C ARG A 183 -0.76 21.08 3.29
N ASP A 184 0.45 21.52 3.57
CA ASP A 184 0.69 22.77 4.28
C ASP A 184 0.25 23.98 3.44
N LEU A 185 0.38 23.88 2.11
CA LEU A 185 -0.14 24.91 1.19
C LEU A 185 -1.68 24.95 1.14
N ALA A 186 -2.33 23.80 1.30
CA ALA A 186 -3.80 23.69 1.19
C ALA A 186 -4.54 24.02 2.49
N PHE A 187 -3.89 23.85 3.65
CA PHE A 187 -4.53 23.97 4.97
C PHE A 187 -3.92 25.06 5.86
N ASN A 188 -2.91 25.79 5.40
CA ASN A 188 -2.43 27.05 5.95
C ASN A 188 -2.91 28.23 5.11
#